data_8a7e226fb537362eacef0f311dbcb448
#
_entry.id   8a7e226fb537362eacef0f311dbcb448
#
_cell.length_a   1.000
_cell.length_b   1.000
_cell.length_c   1.000
_cell.angle_alpha   90.00
_cell.angle_beta   90.00
_cell.angle_gamma   90.00
#
_symmetry.space_group_name_H-M   'P 1'
#
loop_
_entity.id
_entity.type
_entity.pdbx_description
1 polymer ?
#
loop_
_entity_poly.entity_id
_entity_poly.type
_entity_poly.pdbx_seq_one_letter_code
_entity_poly.pdbx_strand_id
1 'polypeptide(L)'
;MAKLERFYNTFQPDHYDVFIDINRAKKTINGKTTITGNATDPQIAINQKNLQITSVQADGQELDFKIDNDAEAVRITLPQTGKVTFTVTYNTKLTDSMMGIYPSYYEVDGEKKQIIGTQFETTFARQAFPCVDEPEAKATFSLAIKFDEHPGETIIANMPEDHVENGIHYFEPTVRMSTYLVAFAFGELQSKITETKGGVKVG
;
A
#
# COMPACT_ATOMS: atom_id res chain seq x y z
N MET A 1 2.48 -23.89 21.90
CA MET A 1 2.10 -22.95 20.82
C MET A 1 3.17 -21.87 20.77
N ALA A 2 3.81 -21.66 19.63
CA ALA A 2 4.71 -20.52 19.48
C ALA A 2 3.90 -19.23 19.67
N LYS A 3 4.40 -18.31 20.50
CA LYS A 3 3.75 -17.02 20.73
C LYS A 3 3.83 -16.24 19.42
N LEU A 4 2.68 -15.84 18.87
CA LEU A 4 2.66 -15.01 17.67
C LEU A 4 3.40 -13.69 17.98
N GLU A 5 4.45 -13.41 17.22
CA GLU A 5 5.18 -12.15 17.33
C GLU A 5 4.29 -11.00 16.84
N ARG A 6 4.21 -9.93 17.61
CA ARG A 6 3.43 -8.75 17.29
C ARG A 6 4.35 -7.57 17.09
N PHE A 7 4.44 -7.12 15.84
CA PHE A 7 5.34 -6.03 15.45
C PHE A 7 4.87 -4.69 15.97
N TYR A 8 3.56 -4.53 16.19
CA TYR A 8 2.98 -3.35 16.83
C TYR A 8 3.55 -3.07 18.23
N ASN A 9 4.05 -4.08 18.92
CA ASN A 9 4.67 -3.90 20.24
C ASN A 9 6.00 -3.14 20.19
N THR A 10 6.73 -3.22 19.09
CA THR A 10 8.04 -2.57 18.91
C THR A 10 7.97 -1.33 18.03
N PHE A 11 6.98 -1.25 17.13
CA PHE A 11 6.77 -0.10 16.27
C PHE A 11 5.29 0.19 16.04
N GLN A 12 4.86 1.39 16.38
CA GLN A 12 3.50 1.87 16.25
C GLN A 12 3.42 2.91 15.14
N PRO A 13 2.86 2.57 13.96
CA PRO A 13 2.78 3.49 12.84
C PRO A 13 1.74 4.58 13.09
N ASP A 14 2.04 5.80 12.65
CA ASP A 14 1.12 6.94 12.65
C ASP A 14 0.63 7.24 11.23
N HIS A 15 1.54 7.18 10.25
CA HIS A 15 1.28 7.56 8.87
C HIS A 15 2.11 6.75 7.89
N TYR A 16 1.52 6.48 6.72
CA TYR A 16 2.15 5.87 5.56
C TYR A 16 1.98 6.76 4.34
N ASP A 17 3.10 7.17 3.70
CA ASP A 17 3.10 7.66 2.33
C ASP A 17 3.43 6.48 1.42
N VAL A 18 2.47 6.03 0.63
CA VAL A 18 2.58 4.84 -0.21
C VAL A 18 2.58 5.23 -1.68
N PHE A 19 3.75 5.12 -2.32
CA PHE A 19 3.88 5.25 -3.77
C PHE A 19 3.95 3.87 -4.42
N ILE A 20 3.12 3.66 -5.46
CA ILE A 20 3.05 2.41 -6.22
C ILE A 20 3.03 2.75 -7.73
N ASP A 21 3.99 2.22 -8.49
CA ASP A 21 4.07 2.33 -9.94
C ASP A 21 3.80 0.95 -10.57
N ILE A 22 2.69 0.81 -11.28
CA ILE A 22 2.18 -0.45 -11.82
C ILE A 22 2.37 -0.48 -13.33
N ASN A 23 3.06 -1.49 -13.83
CA ASN A 23 3.12 -1.81 -15.25
C ASN A 23 2.33 -3.11 -15.53
N ARG A 24 1.13 -2.99 -16.10
CA ARG A 24 0.24 -4.11 -16.38
C ARG A 24 0.83 -5.08 -17.40
N ALA A 25 1.45 -4.56 -18.45
CA ALA A 25 2.01 -5.37 -19.53
C ALA A 25 3.12 -6.29 -19.03
N LYS A 26 3.94 -5.81 -18.09
CA LYS A 26 5.03 -6.58 -17.46
C LYS A 26 4.58 -7.30 -16.19
N LYS A 27 3.39 -7.01 -15.69
CA LYS A 27 2.87 -7.46 -14.38
C LYS A 27 3.81 -7.09 -13.22
N THR A 28 4.52 -5.96 -13.30
CA THR A 28 5.50 -5.51 -12.30
C THR A 28 4.99 -4.29 -11.55
N ILE A 29 5.43 -4.19 -10.30
CA ILE A 29 5.15 -3.09 -9.40
C ILE A 29 6.48 -2.60 -8.82
N ASN A 30 6.74 -1.30 -8.91
CA ASN A 30 7.79 -0.63 -8.16
C ASN A 30 7.13 0.18 -7.06
N GLY A 31 7.59 0.01 -5.83
CA GLY A 31 6.98 0.65 -4.68
C GLY A 31 7.98 1.38 -3.79
N LYS A 32 7.49 2.42 -3.16
CA LYS A 32 8.21 3.18 -2.13
C LYS A 32 7.22 3.53 -1.03
N THR A 33 7.49 3.10 0.20
CA THR A 33 6.65 3.41 1.34
C THR A 33 7.46 4.15 2.39
N THR A 34 7.07 5.38 2.69
CA THR A 34 7.63 6.14 3.83
C THR A 34 6.71 5.97 5.02
N ILE A 35 7.26 5.55 6.14
CA ILE A 35 6.52 5.20 7.35
C ILE A 35 6.98 6.09 8.49
N THR A 36 6.04 6.82 9.07
CA THR A 36 6.26 7.60 10.29
C THR A 36 5.56 6.93 11.45
N GLY A 37 6.22 6.79 12.59
CA GLY A 37 5.66 6.15 13.76
C GLY A 37 6.53 6.28 15.00
N ASN A 38 6.17 5.54 16.04
CA ASN A 38 6.90 5.51 17.31
C ASN A 38 7.54 4.13 17.53
N ALA A 39 8.87 4.09 17.61
CA ALA A 39 9.63 2.89 17.91
C ALA A 39 9.92 2.80 19.41
N THR A 40 9.57 1.68 20.04
CA THR A 40 9.89 1.41 21.44
C THR A 40 11.18 0.61 21.61
N ASP A 41 11.67 0.03 20.50
CA ASP A 41 12.92 -0.74 20.41
C ASP A 41 13.67 -0.28 19.14
N PRO A 42 15.00 -0.18 19.14
CA PRO A 42 15.75 0.10 17.92
C PRO A 42 15.72 -1.07 16.91
N GLN A 43 15.43 -2.29 17.37
CA GLN A 43 15.20 -3.45 16.51
C GLN A 43 13.70 -3.60 16.26
N ILE A 44 13.23 -3.13 15.11
CA ILE A 44 11.82 -3.26 14.73
C ILE A 44 11.63 -4.31 13.63
N ALA A 45 10.40 -4.76 13.49
CA ALA A 45 9.98 -5.53 12.33
C ALA A 45 8.66 -4.96 11.78
N ILE A 46 8.52 -5.01 10.47
CA ILE A 46 7.27 -4.74 9.78
C ILE A 46 6.97 -5.88 8.80
N ASN A 47 5.72 -6.11 8.50
CA ASN A 47 5.33 -7.19 7.61
C ASN A 47 5.69 -6.87 6.15
N GLN A 48 6.11 -7.90 5.44
CA GLN A 48 6.25 -7.98 4.00
C GLN A 48 6.03 -9.42 3.54
N LYS A 49 5.47 -9.62 2.36
CA LYS A 49 5.35 -10.95 1.75
C LYS A 49 5.57 -10.84 0.25
N ASN A 50 6.59 -11.54 -0.24
CA ASN A 50 6.98 -11.53 -1.65
C ASN A 50 7.40 -10.14 -2.18
N LEU A 51 7.74 -9.20 -1.30
CA LEU A 51 8.34 -7.94 -1.69
C LEU A 51 9.85 -8.10 -1.77
N GLN A 52 10.43 -7.73 -2.91
CA GLN A 52 11.87 -7.61 -3.05
C GLN A 52 12.31 -6.25 -2.50
N ILE A 53 12.63 -6.18 -1.21
CA ILE A 53 13.13 -4.96 -0.57
C ILE A 53 14.51 -4.66 -1.13
N THR A 54 14.70 -3.46 -1.66
CA THR A 54 15.96 -3.02 -2.29
C THR A 54 16.71 -2.02 -1.45
N SER A 55 16.02 -1.24 -0.59
CA SER A 55 16.64 -0.24 0.27
C SER A 55 15.73 0.07 1.45
N VAL A 56 16.31 0.36 2.60
CA VAL A 56 15.65 0.96 3.77
C VAL A 56 16.48 2.15 4.21
N GLN A 57 15.89 3.34 4.25
CA GLN A 57 16.60 4.59 4.55
C GLN A 57 15.89 5.42 5.61
N ALA A 58 16.64 6.08 6.48
CA ALA A 58 16.16 7.14 7.33
C ALA A 58 17.10 8.36 7.20
N ASP A 59 16.53 9.56 7.08
CA ASP A 59 17.29 10.81 6.92
C ASP A 59 18.36 10.77 5.81
N GLY A 60 18.05 10.02 4.72
CA GLY A 60 18.95 9.84 3.57
C GLY A 60 20.10 8.86 3.79
N GLN A 61 20.15 8.17 4.93
CA GLN A 61 21.15 7.14 5.24
C GLN A 61 20.53 5.74 5.13
N GLU A 62 21.29 4.81 4.54
CA GLU A 62 20.90 3.40 4.50
C GLU A 62 20.89 2.81 5.91
N LEU A 63 19.84 2.03 6.20
CA LEU A 63 19.70 1.27 7.44
C LEU A 63 20.00 -0.21 7.19
N ASP A 64 20.57 -0.87 8.18
CA ASP A 64 20.72 -2.32 8.17
C ASP A 64 19.34 -2.99 8.27
N PHE A 65 19.07 -3.91 7.35
CA PHE A 65 17.84 -4.70 7.37
C PHE A 65 18.08 -6.16 6.99
N LYS A 66 17.18 -7.03 7.43
CA LYS A 66 17.18 -8.45 7.11
C LYS A 66 15.77 -8.92 6.77
N ILE A 67 15.66 -9.70 5.70
CA ILE A 67 14.40 -10.37 5.34
C ILE A 67 14.24 -11.64 6.16
N ASP A 68 13.08 -11.78 6.78
CA ASP A 68 12.63 -12.95 7.54
C ASP A 68 11.38 -13.50 6.84
N ASN A 69 11.59 -14.46 5.94
CA ASN A 69 10.50 -15.04 5.15
C ASN A 69 9.55 -15.90 5.99
N ASP A 70 10.04 -16.52 7.06
CA ASP A 70 9.20 -17.36 7.93
C ASP A 70 8.22 -16.52 8.74
N ALA A 71 8.63 -15.31 9.14
CA ALA A 71 7.78 -14.33 9.82
C ALA A 71 7.02 -13.40 8.84
N GLU A 72 7.22 -13.54 7.54
CA GLU A 72 6.73 -12.60 6.52
C GLU A 72 7.08 -11.15 6.89
N ALA A 73 8.36 -10.89 7.20
CA ALA A 73 8.81 -9.62 7.75
C ALA A 73 10.09 -9.09 7.11
N VAL A 74 10.31 -7.80 7.25
CA VAL A 74 11.61 -7.15 7.18
C VAL A 74 11.95 -6.63 8.57
N ARG A 75 13.11 -7.04 9.09
CA ARG A 75 13.68 -6.59 10.36
C ARG A 75 14.64 -5.47 10.09
N ILE A 76 14.49 -4.35 10.79
CA ILE A 76 15.20 -3.10 10.54
C ILE A 76 15.88 -2.65 11.83
N THR A 77 17.14 -2.21 11.72
CA THR A 77 17.86 -1.57 12.83
C THR A 77 17.74 -0.05 12.69
N LEU A 78 16.97 0.58 13.57
CA LEU A 78 16.80 2.03 13.62
C LEU A 78 17.97 2.69 14.40
N PRO A 79 18.32 3.94 14.06
CA PRO A 79 19.36 4.66 14.78
C PRO A 79 18.95 5.07 16.19
N GLN A 80 17.67 5.16 16.48
CA GLN A 80 17.11 5.58 17.76
C GLN A 80 15.69 5.08 17.98
N THR A 81 15.22 5.12 19.21
CA THR A 81 13.80 4.92 19.58
C THR A 81 13.04 6.24 19.59
N GLY A 82 11.73 6.19 19.80
CA GLY A 82 10.83 7.33 19.78
C GLY A 82 10.25 7.57 18.38
N LYS A 83 9.95 8.82 18.05
CA LYS A 83 9.39 9.18 16.77
C LYS A 83 10.44 9.05 15.66
N VAL A 84 10.17 8.22 14.69
CA VAL A 84 11.06 7.94 13.56
C VAL A 84 10.27 7.98 12.25
N THR A 85 10.99 8.32 11.18
CA THR A 85 10.51 8.23 9.80
C THR A 85 11.55 7.49 8.98
N PHE A 86 11.12 6.47 8.26
CA PHE A 86 12.01 5.73 7.36
C PHE A 86 11.27 5.34 6.08
N THR A 87 12.02 5.13 5.03
CA THR A 87 11.53 4.80 3.70
C THR A 87 12.01 3.43 3.28
N VAL A 88 11.09 2.60 2.80
CA VAL A 88 11.38 1.28 2.23
C VAL A 88 11.09 1.31 0.74
N THR A 89 12.09 0.97 -0.08
CA THR A 89 11.94 0.82 -1.53
C THR A 89 11.91 -0.67 -1.88
N TYR A 90 10.99 -1.06 -2.76
CA TYR A 90 10.77 -2.46 -3.08
C TYR A 90 10.21 -2.66 -4.49
N ASN A 91 10.32 -3.89 -4.97
CA ASN A 91 9.67 -4.36 -6.19
C ASN A 91 8.78 -5.56 -5.86
N THR A 92 7.69 -5.72 -6.58
CA THR A 92 6.82 -6.89 -6.52
C THR A 92 6.10 -7.10 -7.85
N LYS A 93 5.14 -8.01 -7.88
CA LYS A 93 4.33 -8.32 -9.08
C LYS A 93 2.86 -8.27 -8.76
N LEU A 94 2.04 -8.06 -9.79
CA LEU A 94 0.61 -8.33 -9.70
C LEU A 94 0.42 -9.80 -9.33
N THR A 95 -0.51 -10.05 -8.40
CA THR A 95 -0.82 -11.43 -7.99
C THR A 95 -1.75 -12.10 -9.01
N ASP A 96 -1.69 -13.43 -9.10
CA ASP A 96 -2.63 -14.22 -9.92
C ASP A 96 -3.83 -14.72 -9.09
N SER A 97 -3.94 -14.27 -7.84
CA SER A 97 -5.06 -14.53 -6.93
C SER A 97 -5.85 -13.24 -6.71
N MET A 98 -7.08 -13.33 -6.27
CA MET A 98 -7.89 -12.15 -5.90
C MET A 98 -7.49 -11.59 -4.52
N MET A 99 -6.19 -11.53 -4.24
CA MET A 99 -5.59 -11.01 -3.00
C MET A 99 -4.37 -10.17 -3.35
N GLY A 100 -4.08 -9.14 -2.56
CA GLY A 100 -3.03 -8.17 -2.87
C GLY A 100 -3.49 -7.19 -3.95
N ILE A 101 -2.64 -6.89 -4.91
CA ILE A 101 -2.94 -6.10 -6.11
C ILE A 101 -3.05 -7.06 -7.28
N TYR A 102 -4.21 -7.15 -7.91
CA TYR A 102 -4.51 -8.19 -8.90
C TYR A 102 -5.29 -7.67 -10.10
N PRO A 103 -5.13 -8.30 -11.29
CA PRO A 103 -5.94 -8.04 -12.45
C PRO A 103 -7.27 -8.80 -12.38
N SER A 104 -8.35 -8.14 -12.76
CA SER A 104 -9.64 -8.74 -13.07
C SER A 104 -9.97 -8.50 -14.54
N TYR A 105 -10.49 -9.52 -15.23
CA TYR A 105 -10.75 -9.46 -16.67
C TYR A 105 -12.25 -9.56 -16.94
N TYR A 106 -12.71 -8.78 -17.90
CA TYR A 106 -14.10 -8.81 -18.36
C TYR A 106 -14.14 -8.60 -19.88
N GLU A 107 -15.30 -8.76 -20.48
CA GLU A 107 -15.50 -8.61 -21.91
C GLU A 107 -16.67 -7.66 -22.18
N VAL A 108 -16.47 -6.71 -23.11
CA VAL A 108 -17.51 -5.80 -23.60
C VAL A 108 -17.44 -5.80 -25.13
N ASP A 109 -18.56 -6.12 -25.78
CA ASP A 109 -18.68 -6.14 -27.24
C ASP A 109 -17.61 -6.99 -27.96
N GLY A 110 -17.19 -8.10 -27.31
CA GLY A 110 -16.16 -9.01 -27.82
C GLY A 110 -14.71 -8.57 -27.57
N GLU A 111 -14.51 -7.43 -26.92
CA GLU A 111 -13.18 -6.93 -26.51
C GLU A 111 -12.88 -7.32 -25.06
N LYS A 112 -11.71 -7.92 -24.84
CA LYS A 112 -11.21 -8.22 -23.49
C LYS A 112 -10.66 -6.96 -22.85
N LYS A 113 -11.17 -6.65 -21.67
CA LYS A 113 -10.75 -5.51 -20.85
C LYS A 113 -10.22 -5.97 -19.50
N GLN A 114 -9.50 -5.09 -18.83
CA GLN A 114 -8.86 -5.37 -17.56
C GLN A 114 -9.10 -4.23 -16.58
N ILE A 115 -9.42 -4.60 -15.34
CA ILE A 115 -9.38 -3.70 -14.17
C ILE A 115 -8.27 -4.22 -13.26
N ILE A 116 -7.49 -3.33 -12.68
CA ILE A 116 -6.63 -3.66 -11.54
C ILE A 116 -7.39 -3.25 -10.28
N GLY A 117 -7.44 -4.13 -9.32
CA GLY A 117 -8.05 -3.87 -8.01
C GLY A 117 -7.18 -4.38 -6.88
N THR A 118 -7.59 -4.06 -5.66
CA THR A 118 -6.93 -4.48 -4.43
C THR A 118 -7.88 -5.26 -3.55
N GLN A 119 -7.34 -6.27 -2.83
CA GLN A 119 -8.01 -6.95 -1.72
C GLN A 119 -6.97 -7.26 -0.65
N PHE A 120 -7.07 -6.62 0.50
CA PHE A 120 -6.08 -6.73 1.57
C PHE A 120 -6.58 -7.41 2.85
N GLU A 121 -7.89 -7.68 2.97
CA GLU A 121 -8.42 -8.44 4.10
C GLU A 121 -8.02 -9.93 3.98
N THR A 122 -7.48 -10.58 5.02
CA THR A 122 -7.25 -10.06 6.38
C THR A 122 -5.86 -9.48 6.60
N THR A 123 -4.82 -9.98 5.92
CA THR A 123 -3.40 -9.65 6.11
C THR A 123 -2.64 -9.68 4.79
N PHE A 124 -3.25 -9.14 3.74
CA PHE A 124 -2.68 -9.13 2.38
C PHE A 124 -2.12 -7.76 1.98
N ALA A 125 -2.24 -6.71 2.83
CA ALA A 125 -1.59 -5.42 2.58
C ALA A 125 -0.07 -5.58 2.47
N ARG A 126 0.52 -6.49 3.25
CA ARG A 126 1.95 -6.86 3.22
C ARG A 126 2.45 -7.42 1.88
N GLN A 127 1.55 -7.81 0.98
CA GLN A 127 1.91 -8.23 -0.39
C GLN A 127 1.97 -7.05 -1.37
N ALA A 128 1.42 -5.90 -0.98
CA ALA A 128 1.37 -4.68 -1.78
C ALA A 128 2.40 -3.65 -1.34
N PHE A 129 2.57 -3.47 -0.03
CA PHE A 129 3.53 -2.54 0.56
C PHE A 129 3.96 -3.00 1.97
N PRO A 130 5.20 -2.67 2.40
CA PRO A 130 5.66 -3.00 3.75
C PRO A 130 4.88 -2.20 4.79
N CYS A 131 4.36 -2.87 5.82
CA CYS A 131 3.52 -2.24 6.85
C CYS A 131 3.47 -3.08 8.13
N VAL A 132 2.97 -2.53 9.22
CA VAL A 132 2.53 -3.32 10.38
C VAL A 132 1.11 -3.79 10.08
N ASP A 133 1.01 -5.01 9.54
CA ASP A 133 -0.24 -5.57 9.01
C ASP A 133 -1.04 -6.29 10.10
N GLU A 134 -1.31 -5.55 11.18
CA GLU A 134 -2.10 -5.95 12.33
C GLU A 134 -3.30 -5.00 12.47
N PRO A 135 -4.54 -5.48 12.67
CA PRO A 135 -5.75 -4.65 12.65
C PRO A 135 -5.76 -3.48 13.63
N GLU A 136 -5.05 -3.61 14.76
CA GLU A 136 -4.93 -2.53 15.74
C GLU A 136 -3.90 -1.46 15.36
N ALA A 137 -2.97 -1.76 14.45
CA ALA A 137 -1.94 -0.85 13.96
C ALA A 137 -2.54 0.19 12.99
N LYS A 138 -3.54 0.93 13.47
CA LYS A 138 -4.22 1.94 12.67
C LYS A 138 -3.33 3.15 12.44
N ALA A 139 -3.32 3.62 11.21
CA ALA A 139 -2.59 4.79 10.75
C ALA A 139 -3.39 5.57 9.72
N THR A 140 -2.92 6.73 9.31
CA THR A 140 -3.39 7.43 8.11
C THR A 140 -2.54 7.03 6.90
N PHE A 141 -3.11 7.14 5.70
CA PHE A 141 -2.44 6.76 4.46
C PHE A 141 -2.59 7.88 3.42
N SER A 142 -1.47 8.28 2.82
CA SER A 142 -1.44 9.07 1.59
C SER A 142 -1.04 8.15 0.45
N LEU A 143 -1.91 8.02 -0.56
CA LEU A 143 -1.64 7.18 -1.71
C LEU A 143 -1.18 8.01 -2.89
N ALA A 144 -0.15 7.55 -3.59
CA ALA A 144 0.33 8.08 -4.85
C ALA A 144 0.47 6.90 -5.83
N ILE A 145 -0.39 6.85 -6.83
CA ILE A 145 -0.47 5.70 -7.74
C ILE A 145 -0.11 6.15 -9.16
N LYS A 146 0.81 5.44 -9.76
CA LYS A 146 1.16 5.55 -11.17
C LYS A 146 0.87 4.24 -11.89
N PHE A 147 0.37 4.32 -13.11
CA PHE A 147 0.11 3.14 -13.94
C PHE A 147 0.25 3.48 -15.43
N ASP A 148 0.31 2.46 -16.27
CA ASP A 148 0.28 2.57 -17.71
C ASP A 148 -1.17 2.88 -18.19
N GLU A 149 -1.59 4.14 -17.99
CA GLU A 149 -2.94 4.62 -18.26
C GLU A 149 -3.28 4.56 -19.75
N HIS A 150 -4.48 4.03 -20.06
CA HIS A 150 -5.03 4.03 -21.41
C HIS A 150 -6.20 5.03 -21.52
N PRO A 151 -6.52 5.52 -22.73
CA PRO A 151 -7.64 6.44 -22.93
C PRO A 151 -8.97 5.86 -22.40
N GLY A 152 -9.69 6.65 -21.61
CA GLY A 152 -10.99 6.27 -21.05
C GLY A 152 -10.90 5.53 -19.69
N GLU A 153 -9.69 5.28 -19.20
CA GLU A 153 -9.50 4.73 -17.85
C GLU A 153 -9.58 5.82 -16.78
N THR A 154 -9.92 5.41 -15.59
CA THR A 154 -9.91 6.23 -14.38
C THR A 154 -9.44 5.41 -13.19
N ILE A 155 -9.04 6.09 -12.13
CA ILE A 155 -8.64 5.47 -10.87
C ILE A 155 -9.50 5.99 -9.72
N ILE A 156 -9.84 5.09 -8.80
CA ILE A 156 -10.49 5.42 -7.54
C ILE A 156 -9.69 4.84 -6.38
N ALA A 157 -9.73 5.50 -5.23
CA ALA A 157 -9.10 5.04 -3.99
C ALA A 157 -10.01 5.30 -2.78
N ASN A 158 -9.52 5.07 -1.57
CA ASN A 158 -10.27 5.36 -0.34
C ASN A 158 -10.73 6.81 -0.21
N MET A 159 -9.93 7.74 -0.75
CA MET A 159 -10.18 9.18 -0.67
C MET A 159 -10.26 9.79 -2.08
N PRO A 160 -10.84 10.98 -2.24
CA PRO A 160 -10.82 11.71 -3.50
C PRO A 160 -9.40 11.92 -4.02
N GLU A 161 -9.27 11.97 -5.35
CA GLU A 161 -8.04 12.42 -5.99
C GLU A 161 -7.85 13.92 -5.69
N ASP A 162 -6.68 14.27 -5.19
CA ASP A 162 -6.27 15.64 -4.92
C ASP A 162 -5.73 16.31 -6.19
N HIS A 163 -4.75 15.68 -6.82
CA HIS A 163 -4.15 16.16 -8.07
C HIS A 163 -3.42 15.06 -8.84
N VAL A 164 -3.10 15.35 -10.09
CA VAL A 164 -2.22 14.51 -10.93
C VAL A 164 -0.97 15.30 -11.29
N GLU A 165 0.20 14.74 -11.05
CA GLU A 165 1.47 15.32 -11.43
C GLU A 165 2.39 14.26 -12.06
N ASN A 166 2.95 14.54 -13.24
CA ASN A 166 3.86 13.63 -13.96
C ASN A 166 3.28 12.20 -14.17
N GLY A 167 1.96 12.08 -14.33
CA GLY A 167 1.25 10.80 -14.48
C GLY A 167 1.14 10.01 -13.18
N ILE A 168 1.33 10.66 -12.05
CA ILE A 168 1.10 10.11 -10.71
C ILE A 168 -0.19 10.73 -10.17
N HIS A 169 -1.13 9.89 -9.77
CA HIS A 169 -2.39 10.27 -9.13
C HIS A 169 -2.19 10.32 -7.62
N TYR A 170 -2.34 11.49 -7.04
CA TYR A 170 -2.23 11.72 -5.59
C TYR A 170 -3.63 11.81 -4.99
N PHE A 171 -3.82 11.16 -3.85
CA PHE A 171 -5.10 11.12 -3.14
C PHE A 171 -4.99 11.84 -1.80
N GLU A 172 -6.10 12.45 -1.35
CA GLU A 172 -6.19 13.02 -0.02
C GLU A 172 -5.84 11.99 1.05
N PRO A 173 -5.21 12.38 2.18
CA PRO A 173 -4.93 11.46 3.28
C PRO A 173 -6.21 10.84 3.86
N THR A 174 -6.14 9.54 4.17
CA THR A 174 -7.28 8.84 4.77
C THR A 174 -7.50 9.27 6.22
N VAL A 175 -8.68 8.94 6.76
CA VAL A 175 -8.87 8.85 8.21
C VAL A 175 -7.99 7.74 8.78
N ARG A 176 -7.79 7.72 10.11
CA ARG A 176 -7.02 6.67 10.77
C ARG A 176 -7.75 5.33 10.67
N MET A 177 -7.15 4.37 9.97
CA MET A 177 -7.74 3.07 9.66
C MET A 177 -6.70 1.95 9.66
N SER A 178 -7.18 0.69 9.64
CA SER A 178 -6.31 -0.50 9.53
C SER A 178 -5.79 -0.67 8.09
N THR A 179 -4.63 -1.28 7.93
CA THR A 179 -3.96 -1.54 6.64
C THR A 179 -4.85 -2.28 5.63
N TYR A 180 -5.62 -3.27 6.08
CA TYR A 180 -6.49 -4.08 5.22
C TYR A 180 -7.64 -3.29 4.57
N LEU A 181 -7.93 -2.08 5.06
CA LEU A 181 -8.94 -1.18 4.48
C LEU A 181 -8.40 -0.29 3.35
N VAL A 182 -7.10 -0.25 3.15
CA VAL A 182 -6.51 0.47 2.02
C VAL A 182 -6.99 -0.17 0.72
N ALA A 183 -7.51 0.65 -0.18
CA ALA A 183 -8.06 0.17 -1.43
C ALA A 183 -7.86 1.18 -2.56
N PHE A 184 -7.63 0.66 -3.76
CA PHE A 184 -7.73 1.39 -5.02
C PHE A 184 -8.13 0.44 -6.15
N ALA A 185 -8.70 1.01 -7.19
CA ALA A 185 -8.96 0.29 -8.44
C ALA A 185 -8.83 1.24 -9.63
N PHE A 186 -8.34 0.74 -10.76
CA PHE A 186 -8.27 1.50 -11.99
C PHE A 186 -8.58 0.65 -13.23
N GLY A 187 -9.04 1.32 -14.28
CA GLY A 187 -9.46 0.75 -15.54
C GLY A 187 -10.61 1.56 -16.14
N GLU A 188 -11.32 1.02 -17.13
CA GLU A 188 -12.52 1.65 -17.65
C GLU A 188 -13.68 1.51 -16.65
N LEU A 189 -13.73 2.42 -15.68
CA LEU A 189 -14.75 2.45 -14.63
C LEU A 189 -15.87 3.39 -15.04
N GLN A 190 -17.13 3.01 -14.75
CA GLN A 190 -18.28 3.89 -14.86
C GLN A 190 -18.72 4.31 -13.47
N SER A 191 -18.99 5.61 -13.29
CA SER A 191 -19.44 6.14 -12.01
C SER A 191 -20.86 6.73 -12.12
N LYS A 192 -21.62 6.61 -11.02
CA LYS A 192 -22.87 7.34 -10.82
C LYS A 192 -22.82 7.99 -9.45
N ILE A 193 -22.76 9.31 -9.47
CA ILE A 193 -22.69 10.09 -8.23
C ILE A 193 -24.10 10.52 -7.83
N THR A 194 -24.43 10.38 -6.56
CA THR A 194 -25.64 10.90 -5.92
C THR A 194 -25.27 11.60 -4.63
N GLU A 195 -26.24 12.31 -4.03
CA GLU A 195 -26.04 13.01 -2.78
C GLU A 195 -27.14 12.62 -1.80
N THR A 196 -26.77 12.37 -0.55
CA THR A 196 -27.73 12.11 0.52
C THR A 196 -28.45 13.40 0.92
N LYS A 197 -29.60 13.29 1.64
CA LYS A 197 -30.29 14.45 2.18
C LYS A 197 -29.44 15.31 3.15
N GLY A 198 -28.37 14.75 3.69
CA GLY A 198 -27.41 15.42 4.57
C GLY A 198 -26.21 16.02 3.84
N GLY A 199 -26.18 16.04 2.49
CA GLY A 199 -25.09 16.63 1.69
C GLY A 199 -23.87 15.72 1.50
N VAL A 200 -23.96 14.43 1.85
CA VAL A 200 -22.87 13.47 1.63
C VAL A 200 -22.94 12.93 0.21
N LYS A 201 -21.87 13.12 -0.56
CA LYS A 201 -21.74 12.55 -1.90
C LYS A 201 -21.46 11.04 -1.78
N VAL A 202 -22.14 10.26 -2.62
CA VAL A 202 -21.99 8.80 -2.72
C VAL A 202 -21.77 8.48 -4.20
N GLY A 203 -20.69 7.78 -4.49
CA GLY A 203 -20.27 7.38 -5.84
C GLY A 203 -20.01 5.89 -5.94
#